data_2164affd90bc24b2376b3450acac7058
#
_entry.id   2164affd90bc24b2376b3450acac7058
#
_cell.length_a   1.000
_cell.length_b   1.000
_cell.length_c   1.000
_cell.angle_alpha   90.00
_cell.angle_beta   90.00
_cell.angle_gamma   90.00
#
_symmetry.space_group_name_H-M   'P 1'
#
loop_
_entity.id
_entity.type
_entity.pdbx_description
1 polymer ?
#
loop_
_entity_poly.entity_id
_entity_poly.type
_entity_poly.pdbx_seq_one_letter_code
_entity_poly.pdbx_strand_id
1 'polypeptide(L)'
;MLQIELNMYQAVAVAALVLLLGRFLVSKIPFLTKYCIPEPVVGGVVYAVVHLILRSAGILEISFDNTLQSFFMTVFFCSVGYTACFRLLKKGGVQVLLFLLVSIIMVALQNGLGAVLAGAFHLDPRLGLAVGSIPMVGGHGTAGAFGPVLEEAGVAGANAVAIASATFGLVAGCVIGGPLAYRRIHSLNLKSTETATGSDEITVDKNEVTGAIDSRRFLDSALYLAIAIGAGTIVSLFLNKLMTFPSYIGAMVVAAIIRNIVDATHKDMPMEEISTIGSFSLSLFLGLAMMGLKLWQLAELALPMIVMLAAQTVLMAVFAYFVVFNLLGKNYDAAVMTSGFCGFGMGATPNAMANMQAITAKYGPAPTAYFVVPLVGSLFIDFFNALIITTFMNFL
;
A
#
# COMPACT_ATOMS: atom_id res chain seq x y z
N MET A 1 -24.18 7.20 28.60
CA MET A 1 -22.99 7.37 27.71
C MET A 1 -23.20 8.67 26.93
N LEU A 2 -22.26 9.61 27.04
CA LEU A 2 -22.28 10.86 26.27
C LEU A 2 -21.95 10.53 24.80
N GLN A 3 -22.79 10.98 23.87
CA GLN A 3 -22.53 10.84 22.44
C GLN A 3 -22.08 12.19 21.88
N ILE A 4 -20.94 12.22 21.22
CA ILE A 4 -20.39 13.40 20.55
C ILE A 4 -20.24 13.08 19.05
N GLU A 5 -20.86 13.91 18.22
CA GLU A 5 -20.72 13.84 16.78
C GLU A 5 -19.84 14.99 16.30
N LEU A 6 -18.68 14.67 15.72
CA LEU A 6 -17.76 15.64 15.17
C LEU A 6 -18.12 15.92 13.70
N ASN A 7 -18.30 17.18 13.35
CA ASN A 7 -18.45 17.58 11.95
C ASN A 7 -17.12 17.39 11.17
N MET A 8 -17.18 17.48 9.86
CA MET A 8 -16.02 17.21 8.98
C MET A 8 -14.78 18.06 9.32
N TYR A 9 -14.93 19.31 9.76
CA TYR A 9 -13.82 20.19 10.13
C TYR A 9 -13.19 19.78 11.47
N GLN A 10 -14.04 19.47 12.45
CA GLN A 10 -13.61 18.97 13.76
C GLN A 10 -12.90 17.61 13.62
N ALA A 11 -13.43 16.72 12.79
CA ALA A 11 -12.82 15.42 12.53
C ALA A 11 -11.39 15.56 11.95
N VAL A 12 -11.20 16.45 10.97
CA VAL A 12 -9.85 16.71 10.40
C VAL A 12 -8.92 17.37 11.42
N ALA A 13 -9.41 18.28 12.25
CA ALA A 13 -8.60 18.88 13.30
C ALA A 13 -8.11 17.84 14.32
N VAL A 14 -9.00 16.93 14.76
CA VAL A 14 -8.62 15.79 15.63
C VAL A 14 -7.65 14.86 14.92
N ALA A 15 -7.89 14.55 13.64
CA ALA A 15 -6.96 13.71 12.86
C ALA A 15 -5.57 14.34 12.76
N ALA A 16 -5.47 15.66 12.58
CA ALA A 16 -4.19 16.37 12.59
C ALA A 16 -3.46 16.24 13.95
N LEU A 17 -4.17 16.32 15.07
CA LEU A 17 -3.60 16.10 16.40
C LEU A 17 -3.13 14.64 16.57
N VAL A 18 -3.92 13.67 16.08
CA VAL A 18 -3.57 12.25 16.07
C VAL A 18 -2.30 12.00 15.25
N LEU A 19 -2.16 12.67 14.09
CA LEU A 19 -0.95 12.60 13.27
C LEU A 19 0.28 13.17 14.00
N LEU A 20 0.15 14.32 14.65
CA LEU A 20 1.24 14.92 15.43
C LEU A 20 1.67 14.01 16.59
N LEU A 21 0.71 13.40 17.28
CA LEU A 21 0.98 12.40 18.31
C LEU A 21 1.72 11.19 17.73
N GLY A 22 1.27 10.67 16.59
CA GLY A 22 1.92 9.55 15.90
C GLY A 22 3.36 9.87 15.51
N ARG A 23 3.59 11.06 14.93
CA ARG A 23 4.94 11.57 14.59
C ARG A 23 5.85 11.63 15.82
N PHE A 24 5.34 12.17 16.92
CA PHE A 24 6.08 12.22 18.19
C PHE A 24 6.45 10.81 18.68
N LEU A 25 5.52 9.86 18.67
CA LEU A 25 5.76 8.49 19.13
C LEU A 25 6.74 7.74 18.21
N VAL A 26 6.60 7.87 16.89
CA VAL A 26 7.55 7.26 15.92
C VAL A 26 8.96 7.80 16.12
N SER A 27 9.13 9.10 16.42
CA SER A 27 10.45 9.69 16.70
C SER A 27 11.09 9.19 18.00
N LYS A 28 10.31 8.70 18.96
CA LYS A 28 10.79 8.24 20.28
C LYS A 28 10.95 6.73 20.39
N ILE A 29 10.23 5.95 19.59
CA ILE A 29 10.21 4.49 19.69
C ILE A 29 10.92 3.87 18.48
N PRO A 30 12.20 3.42 18.61
CA PRO A 30 13.00 2.90 17.49
C PRO A 30 12.38 1.70 16.78
N PHE A 31 11.58 0.89 17.48
CA PHE A 31 10.83 -0.23 16.89
C PHE A 31 9.89 0.23 15.76
N LEU A 32 9.17 1.32 15.96
CA LEU A 32 8.22 1.84 14.98
C LEU A 32 8.93 2.31 13.70
N THR A 33 10.05 3.01 13.86
CA THR A 33 10.89 3.45 12.72
C THR A 33 11.53 2.26 12.01
N LYS A 34 12.04 1.26 12.76
CA LYS A 34 12.68 0.07 12.21
C LYS A 34 11.75 -0.73 11.29
N TYR A 35 10.47 -0.82 11.63
CA TYR A 35 9.46 -1.54 10.83
C TYR A 35 8.64 -0.62 9.92
N CYS A 36 9.06 0.64 9.74
CA CYS A 36 8.40 1.62 8.85
C CYS A 36 6.90 1.78 9.12
N ILE A 37 6.48 1.71 10.41
CA ILE A 37 5.07 1.87 10.77
C ILE A 37 4.66 3.33 10.58
N PRO A 38 3.62 3.63 9.77
CA PRO A 38 3.24 5.01 9.46
C PRO A 38 2.76 5.80 10.68
N GLU A 39 3.14 7.07 10.75
CA GLU A 39 2.74 8.00 11.82
C GLU A 39 1.21 8.02 12.05
N PRO A 40 0.35 8.07 11.00
CA PRO A 40 -1.10 8.04 11.17
C PRO A 40 -1.62 6.79 11.87
N VAL A 41 -0.98 5.65 11.60
CA VAL A 41 -1.36 4.36 12.20
C VAL A 41 -1.04 4.36 13.68
N VAL A 42 0.16 4.80 14.06
CA VAL A 42 0.58 4.86 15.48
C VAL A 42 -0.33 5.78 16.28
N GLY A 43 -0.55 7.00 15.81
CA GLY A 43 -1.43 7.96 16.48
C GLY A 43 -2.88 7.48 16.54
N GLY A 44 -3.37 6.91 15.42
CA GLY A 44 -4.72 6.40 15.30
C GLY A 44 -5.03 5.19 16.19
N VAL A 45 -4.07 4.26 16.34
CA VAL A 45 -4.21 3.13 17.29
C VAL A 45 -4.30 3.64 18.72
N VAL A 46 -3.49 4.64 19.10
CA VAL A 46 -3.61 5.24 20.45
C VAL A 46 -4.99 5.86 20.64
N TYR A 47 -5.48 6.62 19.66
CA TYR A 47 -6.85 7.16 19.71
C TYR A 47 -7.89 6.06 19.84
N ALA A 48 -7.81 5.01 19.01
CA ALA A 48 -8.76 3.90 19.01
C ALA A 48 -8.78 3.13 20.34
N VAL A 49 -7.62 2.93 20.99
CA VAL A 49 -7.50 2.32 22.32
C VAL A 49 -8.14 3.22 23.39
N VAL A 50 -7.87 4.53 23.37
CA VAL A 50 -8.50 5.48 24.30
C VAL A 50 -10.02 5.49 24.11
N HIS A 51 -10.49 5.53 22.86
CA HIS A 51 -11.93 5.46 22.55
C HIS A 51 -12.56 4.16 23.02
N LEU A 52 -11.88 3.01 22.82
CA LEU A 52 -12.34 1.72 23.33
C LEU A 52 -12.52 1.73 24.87
N ILE A 53 -11.55 2.27 25.60
CA ILE A 53 -11.60 2.36 27.07
C ILE A 53 -12.78 3.25 27.51
N LEU A 54 -12.93 4.43 26.92
CA LEU A 54 -14.00 5.37 27.26
C LEU A 54 -15.39 4.80 26.94
N ARG A 55 -15.52 4.11 25.82
CA ARG A 55 -16.76 3.43 25.43
C ARG A 55 -17.09 2.25 26.35
N SER A 56 -16.11 1.40 26.65
CA SER A 56 -16.30 0.24 27.55
C SER A 56 -16.65 0.66 28.97
N ALA A 57 -16.15 1.80 29.42
CA ALA A 57 -16.53 2.41 30.70
C ALA A 57 -17.91 3.10 30.68
N GLY A 58 -18.59 3.13 29.53
CA GLY A 58 -19.91 3.80 29.40
C GLY A 58 -19.85 5.33 29.45
N ILE A 59 -18.66 5.95 29.34
CA ILE A 59 -18.45 7.39 29.51
C ILE A 59 -18.77 8.14 28.22
N LEU A 60 -18.13 7.75 27.08
CA LEU A 60 -18.15 8.54 25.87
C LEU A 60 -18.14 7.65 24.62
N GLU A 61 -18.97 8.00 23.65
CA GLU A 61 -18.93 7.48 22.27
C GLU A 61 -18.76 8.65 21.31
N ILE A 62 -17.75 8.54 20.41
CA ILE A 62 -17.44 9.57 19.42
C ILE A 62 -17.75 9.01 18.03
N SER A 63 -18.57 9.73 17.29
CA SER A 63 -18.77 9.55 15.86
C SER A 63 -18.32 10.78 15.09
N PHE A 64 -18.02 10.66 13.80
CA PHE A 64 -17.57 11.77 12.97
C PHE A 64 -17.99 11.64 11.52
N ASP A 65 -18.11 12.79 10.88
CA ASP A 65 -18.42 12.90 9.45
C ASP A 65 -17.23 12.44 8.60
N ASN A 66 -17.47 11.48 7.70
CA ASN A 66 -16.47 10.85 6.82
C ASN A 66 -16.27 11.58 5.48
N THR A 67 -16.92 12.72 5.26
CA THR A 67 -16.88 13.44 3.97
C THR A 67 -15.45 13.78 3.56
N LEU A 68 -14.66 14.38 4.46
CA LEU A 68 -13.26 14.72 4.18
C LEU A 68 -12.35 13.49 4.15
N GLN A 69 -12.68 12.41 4.85
CA GLN A 69 -11.97 11.13 4.70
C GLN A 69 -12.08 10.63 3.26
N SER A 70 -13.28 10.60 2.70
CA SER A 70 -13.54 10.17 1.31
C SER A 70 -12.90 11.11 0.29
N PHE A 71 -12.87 12.41 0.56
CA PHE A 71 -12.19 13.40 -0.28
C PHE A 71 -10.68 13.15 -0.33
N PHE A 72 -10.01 13.06 0.83
CA PHE A 72 -8.56 12.84 0.88
C PHE A 72 -8.17 11.47 0.31
N MET A 73 -9.00 10.44 0.51
CA MET A 73 -8.83 9.13 -0.12
C MET A 73 -8.85 9.27 -1.65
N THR A 74 -9.81 10.00 -2.20
CA THR A 74 -9.95 10.19 -3.65
C THR A 74 -8.74 10.95 -4.22
N VAL A 75 -8.26 12.00 -3.55
CA VAL A 75 -7.04 12.74 -3.95
C VAL A 75 -5.81 11.82 -3.94
N PHE A 76 -5.65 11.00 -2.89
CA PHE A 76 -4.56 10.04 -2.80
C PHE A 76 -4.58 9.04 -3.96
N PHE A 77 -5.68 8.32 -4.20
CA PHE A 77 -5.76 7.35 -5.29
C PHE A 77 -5.67 8.00 -6.68
N CYS A 78 -6.14 9.24 -6.84
CA CYS A 78 -5.90 10.02 -8.05
C CYS A 78 -4.40 10.24 -8.27
N SER A 79 -3.64 10.60 -7.22
CA SER A 79 -2.18 10.74 -7.33
C SER A 79 -1.49 9.42 -7.68
N VAL A 80 -1.96 8.29 -7.14
CA VAL A 80 -1.51 6.94 -7.53
C VAL A 80 -1.78 6.68 -9.02
N GLY A 81 -2.92 7.10 -9.56
CA GLY A 81 -3.19 6.99 -11.00
C GLY A 81 -2.14 7.66 -11.88
N TYR A 82 -1.63 8.83 -11.48
CA TYR A 82 -0.57 9.53 -12.21
C TYR A 82 0.78 8.79 -12.21
N THR A 83 1.01 7.82 -11.33
CA THR A 83 2.25 7.03 -11.36
C THR A 83 2.28 6.00 -12.48
N ALA A 84 1.12 5.60 -13.03
CA ALA A 84 1.00 4.57 -14.06
C ALA A 84 1.46 5.05 -15.44
N CYS A 85 2.77 5.04 -15.68
CA CYS A 85 3.45 5.50 -16.90
C CYS A 85 3.90 4.34 -17.76
N PHE A 86 3.26 4.11 -18.92
CA PHE A 86 3.62 3.03 -19.85
C PHE A 86 5.00 3.22 -20.50
N ARG A 87 5.49 4.45 -20.63
CA ARG A 87 6.83 4.71 -21.14
C ARG A 87 7.92 4.14 -20.22
N LEU A 88 7.75 4.29 -18.88
CA LEU A 88 8.67 3.72 -17.91
C LEU A 88 8.59 2.19 -17.90
N LEU A 89 7.41 1.62 -18.07
CA LEU A 89 7.23 0.18 -18.19
C LEU A 89 7.98 -0.40 -19.41
N LYS A 90 7.89 0.28 -20.57
CA LYS A 90 8.62 -0.13 -21.78
C LYS A 90 10.14 0.00 -21.62
N LYS A 91 10.64 1.07 -20.97
CA LYS A 91 12.07 1.25 -20.70
C LYS A 91 12.64 0.19 -19.77
N GLY A 92 11.83 -0.31 -18.83
CA GLY A 92 12.23 -1.33 -17.86
C GLY A 92 12.45 -2.73 -18.44
N GLY A 93 12.06 -2.95 -19.70
CA GLY A 93 12.28 -4.20 -20.41
C GLY A 93 11.51 -5.40 -19.86
N VAL A 94 11.95 -6.60 -20.28
CA VAL A 94 11.25 -7.86 -19.96
C VAL A 94 11.22 -8.17 -18.46
N GLN A 95 12.25 -7.79 -17.71
CA GLN A 95 12.31 -8.08 -16.28
C GLN A 95 11.27 -7.30 -15.48
N VAL A 96 11.03 -6.02 -15.82
CA VAL A 96 9.96 -5.22 -15.18
C VAL A 96 8.59 -5.79 -15.52
N LEU A 97 8.36 -6.21 -16.77
CA LEU A 97 7.11 -6.84 -17.17
C LEU A 97 6.88 -8.17 -16.45
N LEU A 98 7.91 -9.02 -16.34
CA LEU A 98 7.82 -10.28 -15.62
C LEU A 98 7.58 -10.05 -14.12
N PHE A 99 8.29 -9.09 -13.52
CA PHE A 99 8.10 -8.76 -12.11
C PHE A 99 6.70 -8.20 -11.84
N LEU A 100 6.17 -7.36 -12.72
CA LEU A 100 4.79 -6.87 -12.64
C LEU A 100 3.79 -8.02 -12.78
N LEU A 101 3.99 -8.92 -13.75
CA LEU A 101 3.11 -10.06 -13.97
C LEU A 101 3.05 -10.98 -12.74
N VAL A 102 4.20 -11.35 -12.16
CA VAL A 102 4.21 -12.19 -10.96
C VAL A 102 3.62 -11.46 -9.76
N SER A 103 3.73 -10.14 -9.69
CA SER A 103 3.09 -9.33 -8.66
C SER A 103 1.56 -9.33 -8.79
N ILE A 104 1.03 -9.19 -10.00
CA ILE A 104 -0.41 -9.28 -10.30
C ILE A 104 -0.95 -10.67 -9.95
N ILE A 105 -0.23 -11.74 -10.31
CA ILE A 105 -0.61 -13.11 -9.97
C ILE A 105 -0.63 -13.28 -8.44
N MET A 106 0.36 -12.75 -7.74
CA MET A 106 0.41 -12.83 -6.28
C MET A 106 -0.77 -12.11 -5.61
N VAL A 107 -1.13 -10.93 -6.09
CA VAL A 107 -2.34 -10.18 -5.63
C VAL A 107 -3.59 -11.05 -5.75
N ALA A 108 -3.79 -11.70 -6.91
CA ALA A 108 -4.94 -12.57 -7.12
C ALA A 108 -4.91 -13.81 -6.20
N LEU A 109 -3.73 -14.43 -6.02
CA LEU A 109 -3.57 -15.58 -5.13
C LEU A 109 -3.81 -15.22 -3.67
N GLN A 110 -3.35 -14.06 -3.20
CA GLN A 110 -3.60 -13.57 -1.83
C GLN A 110 -5.09 -13.37 -1.57
N ASN A 111 -5.81 -12.76 -2.50
CA ASN A 111 -7.25 -12.56 -2.39
C ASN A 111 -8.01 -13.90 -2.46
N GLY A 112 -7.65 -14.77 -3.39
CA GLY A 112 -8.26 -16.10 -3.52
C GLY A 112 -8.04 -16.96 -2.28
N LEU A 113 -6.81 -17.02 -1.76
CA LEU A 113 -6.49 -17.76 -0.53
C LEU A 113 -7.26 -17.19 0.67
N GLY A 114 -7.28 -15.85 0.80
CA GLY A 114 -8.02 -15.19 1.87
C GLY A 114 -9.51 -15.53 1.83
N ALA A 115 -10.14 -15.41 0.65
CA ALA A 115 -11.56 -15.70 0.47
C ALA A 115 -11.90 -17.16 0.79
N VAL A 116 -11.09 -18.11 0.31
CA VAL A 116 -11.27 -19.54 0.60
C VAL A 116 -11.15 -19.83 2.10
N LEU A 117 -10.15 -19.25 2.76
CA LEU A 117 -9.96 -19.46 4.20
C LEU A 117 -11.05 -18.80 5.02
N ALA A 118 -11.50 -17.59 4.67
CA ALA A 118 -12.63 -16.94 5.34
C ALA A 118 -13.89 -17.82 5.24
N GLY A 119 -14.19 -18.36 4.04
CA GLY A 119 -15.28 -19.32 3.86
C GLY A 119 -15.12 -20.60 4.69
N ALA A 120 -13.91 -21.12 4.82
CA ALA A 120 -13.61 -22.29 5.67
C ALA A 120 -13.87 -22.04 7.17
N PHE A 121 -13.75 -20.79 7.62
CA PHE A 121 -14.13 -20.35 8.97
C PHE A 121 -15.60 -19.94 9.08
N HIS A 122 -16.42 -20.17 8.05
CA HIS A 122 -17.83 -19.71 7.97
C HIS A 122 -18.02 -18.21 8.11
N LEU A 123 -16.99 -17.44 7.71
CA LEU A 123 -17.00 -15.99 7.63
C LEU A 123 -17.37 -15.53 6.21
N ASP A 124 -17.75 -14.27 6.06
CA ASP A 124 -17.94 -13.68 4.73
C ASP A 124 -16.63 -13.80 3.91
N PRO A 125 -16.64 -14.43 2.71
CA PRO A 125 -15.45 -14.57 1.87
C PRO A 125 -14.75 -13.24 1.58
N ARG A 126 -15.49 -12.13 1.53
CA ARG A 126 -14.93 -10.78 1.33
C ARG A 126 -14.05 -10.33 2.50
N LEU A 127 -14.25 -10.87 3.73
CA LEU A 127 -13.32 -10.63 4.85
C LEU A 127 -11.92 -11.16 4.53
N GLY A 128 -11.81 -12.21 3.70
CA GLY A 128 -10.55 -12.72 3.22
C GLY A 128 -9.71 -11.70 2.44
N LEU A 129 -10.33 -10.70 1.81
CA LEU A 129 -9.63 -9.61 1.14
C LEU A 129 -8.94 -8.69 2.15
N ALA A 130 -9.55 -8.52 3.36
CA ALA A 130 -8.98 -7.74 4.47
C ALA A 130 -7.73 -8.40 5.11
N VAL A 131 -7.41 -9.65 4.77
CA VAL A 131 -6.15 -10.33 5.09
C VAL A 131 -5.36 -10.71 3.83
N GLY A 132 -5.91 -10.41 2.66
CA GLY A 132 -5.33 -10.65 1.33
C GLY A 132 -4.49 -9.49 0.84
N SER A 133 -4.60 -9.17 -0.45
CA SER A 133 -3.78 -8.15 -1.09
C SER A 133 -4.09 -6.72 -0.62
N ILE A 134 -5.28 -6.47 -0.04
CA ILE A 134 -5.62 -5.15 0.53
C ILE A 134 -4.52 -4.70 1.50
N PRO A 135 -4.24 -5.43 2.62
CA PRO A 135 -3.18 -5.06 3.54
C PRO A 135 -1.79 -5.50 3.09
N MET A 136 -1.66 -6.64 2.41
CA MET A 136 -0.35 -7.25 2.13
C MET A 136 0.44 -6.47 1.07
N VAL A 137 -0.17 -6.16 -0.06
CA VAL A 137 0.46 -5.40 -1.16
C VAL A 137 0.15 -3.92 -1.03
N GLY A 138 -1.11 -3.57 -0.76
CA GLY A 138 -1.55 -2.18 -0.65
C GLY A 138 -1.22 -1.49 0.68
N GLY A 139 -0.76 -2.25 1.68
CA GLY A 139 -0.38 -1.73 3.00
C GLY A 139 -1.51 -1.00 3.71
N HIS A 140 -1.15 -0.09 4.63
CA HIS A 140 -2.13 0.67 5.42
C HIS A 140 -2.99 1.62 4.57
N GLY A 141 -2.44 2.13 3.44
CA GLY A 141 -3.18 3.02 2.54
C GLY A 141 -4.40 2.35 1.94
N THR A 142 -4.19 1.20 1.31
CA THR A 142 -5.26 0.41 0.71
C THR A 142 -6.17 -0.23 1.79
N ALA A 143 -5.59 -0.67 2.92
CA ALA A 143 -6.36 -1.18 4.05
C ALA A 143 -7.34 -0.14 4.61
N GLY A 144 -6.89 1.09 4.83
CA GLY A 144 -7.75 2.19 5.30
C GLY A 144 -8.79 2.62 4.26
N ALA A 145 -8.54 2.41 2.97
CA ALA A 145 -9.48 2.73 1.90
C ALA A 145 -10.57 1.66 1.74
N PHE A 146 -10.16 0.40 1.60
CA PHE A 146 -11.08 -0.70 1.32
C PHE A 146 -11.72 -1.29 2.57
N GLY A 147 -11.08 -1.16 3.76
CA GLY A 147 -11.66 -1.60 5.01
C GLY A 147 -13.05 -1.04 5.29
N PRO A 148 -13.24 0.30 5.29
CA PRO A 148 -14.56 0.91 5.42
C PRO A 148 -15.54 0.50 4.31
N VAL A 149 -15.08 0.39 3.06
CA VAL A 149 -15.93 -0.04 1.93
C VAL A 149 -16.46 -1.47 2.14
N LEU A 150 -15.63 -2.37 2.67
CA LEU A 150 -16.07 -3.72 3.04
C LEU A 150 -17.07 -3.69 4.20
N GLU A 151 -16.89 -2.83 5.20
CA GLU A 151 -17.85 -2.67 6.30
C GLU A 151 -19.19 -2.10 5.80
N GLU A 152 -19.18 -1.12 4.90
CA GLU A 152 -20.38 -0.59 4.24
C GLU A 152 -21.10 -1.67 3.40
N ALA A 153 -20.34 -2.61 2.82
CA ALA A 153 -20.88 -3.78 2.14
C ALA A 153 -21.37 -4.90 3.09
N GLY A 154 -21.35 -4.67 4.41
CA GLY A 154 -21.87 -5.58 5.42
C GLY A 154 -20.83 -6.53 6.05
N VAL A 155 -19.54 -6.40 5.73
CA VAL A 155 -18.46 -7.24 6.28
C VAL A 155 -17.97 -6.66 7.61
N ALA A 156 -18.56 -7.06 8.72
CA ALA A 156 -18.25 -6.51 10.03
C ALA A 156 -16.78 -6.74 10.42
N GLY A 157 -16.13 -5.69 10.96
CA GLY A 157 -14.73 -5.74 11.43
C GLY A 157 -13.66 -5.71 10.34
N ALA A 158 -14.04 -5.63 9.06
CA ALA A 158 -13.10 -5.66 7.95
C ALA A 158 -12.04 -4.55 8.02
N ASN A 159 -12.40 -3.35 8.46
CA ASN A 159 -11.47 -2.24 8.61
C ASN A 159 -10.40 -2.55 9.68
N ALA A 160 -10.81 -3.00 10.85
CA ALA A 160 -9.89 -3.35 11.93
C ALA A 160 -8.97 -4.53 11.53
N VAL A 161 -9.52 -5.56 10.87
CA VAL A 161 -8.77 -6.71 10.35
C VAL A 161 -7.75 -6.25 9.30
N ALA A 162 -8.14 -5.43 8.33
CA ALA A 162 -7.24 -4.97 7.28
C ALA A 162 -6.04 -4.17 7.83
N ILE A 163 -6.29 -3.27 8.78
CA ILE A 163 -5.24 -2.47 9.41
C ILE A 163 -4.29 -3.31 10.26
N ALA A 164 -4.83 -4.23 11.08
CA ALA A 164 -4.01 -5.14 11.87
C ALA A 164 -3.16 -6.04 10.96
N SER A 165 -3.75 -6.53 9.87
CA SER A 165 -3.08 -7.35 8.86
C SER A 165 -1.96 -6.59 8.15
N ALA A 166 -2.14 -5.31 7.83
CA ALA A 166 -1.09 -4.47 7.23
C ALA A 166 0.12 -4.32 8.18
N THR A 167 -0.14 -4.10 9.46
CA THR A 167 0.93 -4.02 10.48
C THR A 167 1.68 -5.35 10.61
N PHE A 168 0.96 -6.48 10.64
CA PHE A 168 1.57 -7.81 10.63
C PHE A 168 2.42 -8.02 9.38
N GLY A 169 1.89 -7.66 8.22
CA GLY A 169 2.55 -7.83 6.92
C GLY A 169 3.90 -7.11 6.84
N LEU A 170 3.99 -5.87 7.35
CA LEU A 170 5.26 -5.12 7.41
C LEU A 170 6.35 -5.91 8.17
N VAL A 171 6.00 -6.49 9.31
CA VAL A 171 6.96 -7.28 10.10
C VAL A 171 7.28 -8.60 9.40
N ALA A 172 6.28 -9.36 8.98
CA ALA A 172 6.45 -10.66 8.36
C ALA A 172 7.26 -10.58 7.05
N GLY A 173 6.99 -9.58 6.20
CA GLY A 173 7.72 -9.35 4.95
C GLY A 173 9.22 -9.09 5.15
N CYS A 174 9.57 -8.35 6.20
CA CYS A 174 10.98 -8.15 6.58
C CYS A 174 11.64 -9.42 7.10
N VAL A 175 10.90 -10.24 7.86
CA VAL A 175 11.46 -11.46 8.47
C VAL A 175 11.74 -12.55 7.44
N ILE A 176 10.86 -12.74 6.44
CA ILE A 176 11.01 -13.86 5.48
C ILE A 176 11.94 -13.54 4.31
N GLY A 177 12.03 -12.29 3.87
CA GLY A 177 12.76 -11.91 2.65
C GLY A 177 14.25 -12.25 2.68
N GLY A 178 14.93 -11.91 3.77
CA GLY A 178 16.35 -12.18 3.97
C GLY A 178 16.71 -13.67 3.92
N PRO A 179 16.07 -14.53 4.73
CA PRO A 179 16.33 -15.99 4.73
C PRO A 179 16.09 -16.67 3.39
N LEU A 180 15.07 -16.26 2.63
CA LEU A 180 14.78 -16.85 1.32
C LEU A 180 15.86 -16.54 0.29
N ALA A 181 16.30 -15.28 0.20
CA ALA A 181 17.40 -14.89 -0.67
C ALA A 181 18.72 -15.54 -0.24
N TYR A 182 19.03 -15.51 1.06
CA TYR A 182 20.19 -16.20 1.62
C TYR A 182 20.27 -17.67 1.18
N ARG A 183 19.17 -18.41 1.34
CA ARG A 183 19.11 -19.81 0.95
C ARG A 183 19.35 -20.01 -0.54
N ARG A 184 18.81 -19.14 -1.43
CA ARG A 184 19.06 -19.22 -2.88
C ARG A 184 20.51 -18.90 -3.24
N ILE A 185 21.08 -17.85 -2.64
CA ILE A 185 22.47 -17.45 -2.87
C ILE A 185 23.42 -18.60 -2.51
N HIS A 186 23.23 -19.20 -1.33
CA HIS A 186 24.13 -20.27 -0.87
C HIS A 186 23.89 -21.58 -1.60
N SER A 187 22.64 -22.01 -1.83
CA SER A 187 22.37 -23.31 -2.46
C SER A 187 22.83 -23.37 -3.92
N LEU A 188 22.88 -22.23 -4.61
CA LEU A 188 23.28 -22.14 -6.02
C LEU A 188 24.64 -21.43 -6.21
N ASN A 189 25.31 -21.08 -5.12
CA ASN A 189 26.62 -20.42 -5.11
C ASN A 189 26.65 -19.14 -5.94
N LEU A 190 25.55 -18.33 -5.86
CA LEU A 190 25.37 -17.13 -6.67
C LEU A 190 26.31 -16.03 -6.21
N LYS A 191 26.88 -15.29 -7.17
CA LYS A 191 27.75 -14.16 -6.92
C LYS A 191 27.22 -12.94 -7.65
N SER A 192 27.45 -11.73 -7.08
CA SER A 192 27.25 -10.49 -7.81
C SER A 192 28.18 -10.48 -9.03
N THR A 193 27.63 -10.16 -10.20
CA THR A 193 28.38 -10.09 -11.46
C THR A 193 29.10 -8.76 -11.62
N GLU A 194 28.79 -7.77 -10.82
CA GLU A 194 29.42 -6.46 -10.87
C GLU A 194 30.45 -6.32 -9.75
N THR A 195 31.70 -6.20 -10.16
CA THR A 195 32.77 -5.66 -9.30
C THR A 195 32.41 -4.21 -9.01
N ALA A 196 32.66 -3.75 -7.78
CA ALA A 196 32.44 -2.38 -7.32
C ALA A 196 33.40 -1.36 -8.01
N THR A 197 33.38 -1.33 -9.33
CA THR A 197 34.13 -0.39 -10.16
C THR A 197 33.11 0.43 -10.98
N GLY A 198 32.82 1.58 -10.44
CA GLY A 198 31.95 2.57 -11.08
C GLY A 198 30.65 2.74 -10.31
N SER A 199 30.66 3.64 -9.39
CA SER A 199 29.48 4.32 -8.89
C SER A 199 28.86 5.17 -10.01
N ASP A 200 28.34 4.53 -11.06
CA ASP A 200 27.16 5.06 -11.67
C ASP A 200 26.04 4.67 -10.71
N GLU A 201 25.92 5.48 -9.65
CA GLU A 201 24.67 5.64 -8.98
C GLU A 201 23.62 5.83 -10.07
N ILE A 202 22.86 4.76 -10.37
CA ILE A 202 21.49 4.95 -10.79
C ILE A 202 20.82 5.46 -9.50
N THR A 203 21.18 6.68 -9.19
CA THR A 203 20.36 7.53 -8.36
C THR A 203 19.03 7.55 -9.11
N VAL A 204 18.04 6.78 -8.63
CA VAL A 204 16.73 7.40 -8.50
C VAL A 204 17.07 8.71 -7.82
N ASP A 205 17.09 9.73 -8.64
CA ASP A 205 17.53 11.07 -8.28
C ASP A 205 16.91 11.37 -6.91
N LYS A 206 17.69 11.11 -5.85
CA LYS A 206 17.56 11.87 -4.64
C LYS A 206 18.18 13.21 -5.02
N ASN A 207 17.49 13.88 -5.92
CA ASN A 207 17.52 15.32 -5.89
C ASN A 207 17.01 15.61 -4.50
N GLU A 208 17.96 15.80 -3.62
CA GLU A 208 17.73 16.51 -2.38
C GLU A 208 16.72 17.59 -2.74
N VAL A 209 15.51 17.47 -2.18
CA VAL A 209 14.49 18.51 -2.26
C VAL A 209 15.03 19.67 -1.43
N THR A 210 16.05 20.31 -1.95
CA THR A 210 16.58 21.62 -1.54
C THR A 210 16.08 22.70 -2.49
N GLY A 211 15.21 22.37 -3.43
CA GLY A 211 14.47 23.33 -4.25
C GLY A 211 13.27 23.84 -3.46
N ALA A 212 13.17 25.16 -3.31
CA ALA A 212 11.93 25.80 -2.87
C ALA A 212 10.77 25.27 -3.74
N ILE A 213 9.68 24.79 -3.09
CA ILE A 213 8.48 24.34 -3.80
C ILE A 213 8.07 25.44 -4.78
N ASP A 214 8.12 25.15 -6.08
CA ASP A 214 7.65 26.09 -7.10
C ASP A 214 6.13 26.20 -6.97
N SER A 215 5.67 27.34 -6.49
CA SER A 215 4.26 27.62 -6.26
C SER A 215 3.41 27.44 -7.52
N ARG A 216 3.98 27.67 -8.70
CA ARG A 216 3.29 27.47 -9.99
C ARG A 216 3.13 25.99 -10.30
N ARG A 217 4.18 25.18 -10.15
CA ARG A 217 4.12 23.72 -10.33
C ARG A 217 3.17 23.07 -9.33
N PHE A 218 3.16 23.55 -8.09
CA PHE A 218 2.21 23.08 -7.06
C PHE A 218 0.75 23.40 -7.46
N LEU A 219 0.47 24.60 -7.95
CA LEU A 219 -0.85 24.97 -8.44
C LEU A 219 -1.26 24.10 -9.65
N ASP A 220 -0.37 23.92 -10.62
CA ASP A 220 -0.61 23.08 -11.79
C ASP A 220 -0.93 21.63 -11.35
N SER A 221 -0.22 21.10 -10.37
CA SER A 221 -0.46 19.77 -9.79
C SER A 221 -1.85 19.66 -9.17
N ALA A 222 -2.26 20.65 -8.40
CA ALA A 222 -3.59 20.69 -7.80
C ALA A 222 -4.68 20.75 -8.89
N LEU A 223 -4.46 21.50 -9.98
CA LEU A 223 -5.37 21.59 -11.11
C LEU A 223 -5.45 20.25 -11.87
N TYR A 224 -4.33 19.57 -12.11
CA TYR A 224 -4.32 18.23 -12.71
C TYR A 224 -5.13 17.22 -11.88
N LEU A 225 -4.93 17.22 -10.55
CA LEU A 225 -5.70 16.37 -9.64
C LEU A 225 -7.19 16.71 -9.68
N ALA A 226 -7.56 18.00 -9.61
CA ALA A 226 -8.95 18.43 -9.66
C ALA A 226 -9.64 18.04 -10.96
N ILE A 227 -8.96 18.20 -12.11
CA ILE A 227 -9.48 17.79 -13.44
C ILE A 227 -9.69 16.27 -13.47
N ALA A 228 -8.69 15.49 -13.01
CA ALA A 228 -8.78 14.03 -13.01
C ALA A 228 -9.90 13.52 -12.08
N ILE A 229 -10.07 14.14 -10.90
CA ILE A 229 -11.16 13.80 -9.98
C ILE A 229 -12.52 14.13 -10.61
N GLY A 230 -12.68 15.35 -11.13
CA GLY A 230 -13.93 15.77 -11.75
C GLY A 230 -14.32 14.89 -12.95
N ALA A 231 -13.40 14.66 -13.90
CA ALA A 231 -13.63 13.78 -15.03
C ALA A 231 -13.82 12.31 -14.59
N GLY A 232 -13.13 11.91 -13.51
CA GLY A 232 -13.24 10.57 -12.91
C GLY A 232 -14.63 10.26 -12.39
N THR A 233 -15.39 11.25 -11.89
CA THR A 233 -16.79 11.03 -11.49
C THR A 233 -17.65 10.60 -12.67
N ILE A 234 -17.42 11.17 -13.86
CA ILE A 234 -18.12 10.80 -15.09
C ILE A 234 -17.74 9.37 -15.49
N VAL A 235 -16.46 9.03 -15.46
CA VAL A 235 -15.97 7.68 -15.75
C VAL A 235 -16.56 6.66 -14.76
N SER A 236 -16.64 6.99 -13.47
CA SER A 236 -17.27 6.15 -12.45
C SER A 236 -18.74 5.85 -12.76
N LEU A 237 -19.49 6.80 -13.31
CA LEU A 237 -20.88 6.57 -13.73
C LEU A 237 -21.00 5.50 -14.83
N PHE A 238 -20.03 5.44 -15.75
CA PHE A 238 -19.99 4.40 -16.78
C PHE A 238 -19.50 3.06 -16.22
N LEU A 239 -18.47 3.07 -15.40
CA LEU A 239 -17.92 1.86 -14.79
C LEU A 239 -18.97 1.18 -13.89
N ASN A 240 -19.74 1.95 -13.13
CA ASN A 240 -20.77 1.44 -12.22
C ASN A 240 -21.99 0.82 -12.94
N LYS A 241 -22.08 0.95 -14.27
CA LYS A 241 -23.05 0.17 -15.07
C LYS A 241 -22.58 -1.27 -15.31
N LEU A 242 -21.29 -1.53 -15.21
CA LEU A 242 -20.69 -2.86 -15.43
C LEU A 242 -20.54 -3.61 -14.10
N MET A 243 -19.98 -2.94 -13.08
CA MET A 243 -19.68 -3.49 -11.75
C MET A 243 -19.70 -2.34 -10.75
N THR A 244 -19.91 -2.64 -9.46
CA THR A 244 -19.80 -1.64 -8.40
C THR A 244 -18.33 -1.28 -8.15
N PHE A 245 -17.94 -0.07 -8.48
CA PHE A 245 -16.59 0.46 -8.25
C PHE A 245 -16.61 1.53 -7.15
N PRO A 246 -15.62 1.52 -6.22
CA PRO A 246 -15.40 2.66 -5.33
C PRO A 246 -15.18 3.97 -6.12
N SER A 247 -15.65 5.08 -5.55
CA SER A 247 -15.70 6.39 -6.24
C SER A 247 -14.35 6.90 -6.76
N TYR A 248 -13.25 6.54 -6.11
CA TYR A 248 -11.91 6.96 -6.48
C TYR A 248 -11.32 6.20 -7.69
N ILE A 249 -11.88 5.04 -8.08
CA ILE A 249 -11.36 4.27 -9.22
C ILE A 249 -11.45 5.07 -10.52
N GLY A 250 -12.55 5.77 -10.75
CA GLY A 250 -12.67 6.64 -11.94
C GLY A 250 -11.61 7.74 -11.98
N ALA A 251 -11.36 8.39 -10.85
CA ALA A 251 -10.31 9.41 -10.75
C ALA A 251 -8.91 8.83 -11.02
N MET A 252 -8.61 7.66 -10.48
CA MET A 252 -7.35 6.94 -10.70
C MET A 252 -7.16 6.57 -12.17
N VAL A 253 -8.19 6.06 -12.86
CA VAL A 253 -8.12 5.72 -14.28
C VAL A 253 -7.92 6.96 -15.16
N VAL A 254 -8.66 8.04 -14.90
CA VAL A 254 -8.49 9.30 -15.65
C VAL A 254 -7.10 9.89 -15.45
N ALA A 255 -6.59 9.86 -14.22
CA ALA A 255 -5.22 10.31 -13.92
C ALA A 255 -4.17 9.51 -14.72
N ALA A 256 -4.31 8.17 -14.79
CA ALA A 256 -3.44 7.32 -15.62
C ALA A 256 -3.53 7.67 -17.11
N ILE A 257 -4.72 7.96 -17.63
CA ILE A 257 -4.91 8.39 -19.02
C ILE A 257 -4.21 9.74 -19.27
N ILE A 258 -4.46 10.74 -18.42
CA ILE A 258 -3.84 12.06 -18.53
C ILE A 258 -2.31 11.93 -18.51
N ARG A 259 -1.77 11.13 -17.56
CA ARG A 259 -0.34 10.87 -17.46
C ARG A 259 0.25 10.39 -18.78
N ASN A 260 -0.34 9.37 -19.36
CA ASN A 260 0.18 8.76 -20.59
C ASN A 260 -0.01 9.66 -21.83
N ILE A 261 -1.04 10.51 -21.89
CA ILE A 261 -1.21 11.52 -22.93
C ILE A 261 -0.12 12.58 -22.83
N VAL A 262 0.13 13.12 -21.63
CA VAL A 262 1.16 14.14 -21.40
C VAL A 262 2.54 13.59 -21.73
N ASP A 263 2.85 12.36 -21.30
CA ASP A 263 4.11 11.69 -21.65
C ASP A 263 4.29 11.48 -23.17
N ALA A 264 3.22 11.18 -23.89
CA ALA A 264 3.25 11.04 -25.33
C ALA A 264 3.52 12.37 -26.07
N THR A 265 3.16 13.50 -25.47
CA THR A 265 3.44 14.84 -25.99
C THR A 265 4.80 15.39 -25.57
N HIS A 266 5.61 14.60 -24.85
CA HIS A 266 6.93 14.99 -24.32
C HIS A 266 6.89 16.25 -23.42
N LYS A 267 5.76 16.55 -22.82
CA LYS A 267 5.64 17.64 -21.85
C LYS A 267 6.03 17.14 -20.46
N ASP A 268 6.66 18.02 -19.69
CA ASP A 268 6.96 17.77 -18.28
C ASP A 268 5.69 17.82 -17.43
N MET A 269 5.57 16.90 -16.49
CA MET A 269 4.48 16.83 -15.53
C MET A 269 5.04 16.97 -14.11
N PRO A 270 4.43 17.79 -13.27
CA PRO A 270 4.93 18.07 -11.91
C PRO A 270 4.65 16.89 -10.96
N MET A 271 5.35 15.76 -11.19
CA MET A 271 5.10 14.50 -10.46
C MET A 271 5.48 14.55 -8.98
N GLU A 272 6.50 15.33 -8.62
CA GLU A 272 6.94 15.49 -7.23
C GLU A 272 5.87 16.21 -6.41
N GLU A 273 5.29 17.26 -6.97
CA GLU A 273 4.23 18.03 -6.35
C GLU A 273 2.93 17.23 -6.27
N ILE A 274 2.57 16.47 -7.31
CA ILE A 274 1.43 15.52 -7.31
C ILE A 274 1.63 14.47 -6.20
N SER A 275 2.83 13.91 -6.08
CA SER A 275 3.17 12.94 -5.04
C SER A 275 3.10 13.56 -3.64
N THR A 276 3.53 14.82 -3.50
CA THR A 276 3.48 15.56 -2.22
C THR A 276 2.03 15.79 -1.77
N ILE A 277 1.14 16.23 -2.69
CA ILE A 277 -0.29 16.39 -2.41
C ILE A 277 -0.92 15.04 -2.08
N GLY A 278 -0.55 13.97 -2.82
CA GLY A 278 -0.99 12.61 -2.55
C GLY A 278 -0.58 12.12 -1.16
N SER A 279 0.66 12.31 -0.77
CA SER A 279 1.20 11.91 0.54
C SER A 279 0.56 12.68 1.71
N PHE A 280 0.33 13.98 1.54
CA PHE A 280 -0.43 14.78 2.50
C PHE A 280 -1.85 14.23 2.66
N SER A 281 -2.53 13.98 1.54
CA SER A 281 -3.90 13.44 1.52
C SER A 281 -3.96 12.04 2.14
N LEU A 282 -2.99 11.17 1.85
CA LEU A 282 -2.86 9.85 2.47
C LEU A 282 -2.75 9.96 4.00
N SER A 283 -1.94 10.89 4.50
CA SER A 283 -1.73 11.05 5.94
C SER A 283 -3.01 11.43 6.67
N LEU A 284 -3.75 12.42 6.15
CA LEU A 284 -5.03 12.85 6.74
C LEU A 284 -6.12 11.79 6.60
N PHE A 285 -6.23 11.18 5.42
CA PHE A 285 -7.14 10.07 5.18
C PHE A 285 -6.91 8.91 6.15
N LEU A 286 -5.66 8.46 6.31
CA LEU A 286 -5.32 7.41 7.27
C LEU A 286 -5.60 7.81 8.72
N GLY A 287 -5.30 9.06 9.10
CA GLY A 287 -5.63 9.57 10.43
C GLY A 287 -7.12 9.43 10.74
N LEU A 288 -7.99 9.88 9.81
CA LEU A 288 -9.44 9.76 9.93
C LEU A 288 -9.90 8.29 9.94
N ALA A 289 -9.39 7.46 9.03
CA ALA A 289 -9.74 6.04 8.96
C ALA A 289 -9.36 5.29 10.24
N MET A 290 -8.19 5.61 10.84
CA MET A 290 -7.73 5.01 12.08
C MET A 290 -8.59 5.42 13.29
N MET A 291 -9.08 6.66 13.32
CA MET A 291 -10.02 7.10 14.36
C MET A 291 -11.33 6.32 14.33
N GLY A 292 -11.75 5.84 13.15
CA GLY A 292 -12.93 5.00 12.95
C GLY A 292 -12.78 3.53 13.36
N LEU A 293 -11.60 3.08 13.81
CA LEU A 293 -11.37 1.67 14.15
C LEU A 293 -12.22 1.18 15.32
N LYS A 294 -12.99 0.12 15.08
CA LYS A 294 -13.81 -0.57 16.06
C LYS A 294 -13.06 -1.76 16.64
N LEU A 295 -12.07 -1.50 17.52
CA LEU A 295 -11.16 -2.54 18.04
C LEU A 295 -11.89 -3.68 18.78
N TRP A 296 -13.09 -3.46 19.30
CA TRP A 296 -13.89 -4.53 19.95
C TRP A 296 -14.32 -5.63 18.97
N GLN A 297 -14.40 -5.33 17.66
CA GLN A 297 -14.73 -6.35 16.64
C GLN A 297 -13.53 -7.26 16.31
N LEU A 298 -12.30 -6.80 16.57
CA LEU A 298 -11.09 -7.57 16.27
C LEU A 298 -10.93 -8.80 17.18
N ALA A 299 -11.42 -8.74 18.41
CA ALA A 299 -11.26 -9.83 19.38
C ALA A 299 -11.95 -11.11 18.93
N GLU A 300 -13.14 -11.01 18.33
CA GLU A 300 -13.90 -12.16 17.82
C GLU A 300 -13.26 -12.79 16.56
N LEU A 301 -12.51 -12.00 15.79
CA LEU A 301 -11.86 -12.41 14.55
C LEU A 301 -10.39 -12.81 14.72
N ALA A 302 -9.86 -12.77 15.96
CA ALA A 302 -8.42 -12.94 16.21
C ALA A 302 -7.88 -14.29 15.73
N LEU A 303 -8.56 -15.41 16.05
CA LEU A 303 -8.09 -16.73 15.66
C LEU A 303 -8.15 -16.96 14.15
N PRO A 304 -9.27 -16.72 13.44
CA PRO A 304 -9.30 -16.79 11.99
C PRO A 304 -8.24 -15.90 11.32
N MET A 305 -8.09 -14.67 11.80
CA MET A 305 -7.11 -13.73 11.27
C MET A 305 -5.67 -14.24 11.38
N ILE A 306 -5.26 -14.79 12.54
CA ILE A 306 -3.90 -15.32 12.75
C ILE A 306 -3.63 -16.48 11.78
N VAL A 307 -4.58 -17.39 11.61
CA VAL A 307 -4.44 -18.53 10.69
C VAL A 307 -4.34 -18.03 9.24
N MET A 308 -5.20 -17.12 8.83
CA MET A 308 -5.16 -16.55 7.48
C MET A 308 -3.85 -15.79 7.21
N LEU A 309 -3.34 -15.01 8.17
CA LEU A 309 -2.07 -14.30 8.05
C LEU A 309 -0.86 -15.24 7.99
N ALA A 310 -0.87 -16.32 8.76
CA ALA A 310 0.14 -17.37 8.67
C ALA A 310 0.12 -18.03 7.28
N ALA A 311 -1.06 -18.34 6.75
CA ALA A 311 -1.23 -18.90 5.41
C ALA A 311 -0.74 -17.94 4.31
N GLN A 312 -1.03 -16.63 4.41
CA GLN A 312 -0.51 -15.61 3.50
C GLN A 312 1.03 -15.55 3.54
N THR A 313 1.62 -15.68 4.74
CA THR A 313 3.08 -15.68 4.89
C THR A 313 3.71 -16.91 4.22
N VAL A 314 3.09 -18.08 4.38
CA VAL A 314 3.55 -19.32 3.70
C VAL A 314 3.38 -19.21 2.19
N LEU A 315 2.23 -18.71 1.71
CA LEU A 315 1.99 -18.45 0.29
C LEU A 315 3.07 -17.55 -0.30
N MET A 316 3.36 -16.42 0.37
CA MET A 316 4.40 -15.48 -0.06
C MET A 316 5.77 -16.17 -0.13
N ALA A 317 6.17 -16.90 0.92
CA ALA A 317 7.46 -17.57 0.98
C ALA A 317 7.61 -18.62 -0.14
N VAL A 318 6.60 -19.45 -0.35
CA VAL A 318 6.58 -20.48 -1.41
C VAL A 318 6.61 -19.85 -2.80
N PHE A 319 5.75 -18.87 -3.04
CA PHE A 319 5.67 -18.20 -4.34
C PHE A 319 6.95 -17.44 -4.67
N ALA A 320 7.49 -16.66 -3.73
CA ALA A 320 8.74 -15.94 -3.91
C ALA A 320 9.91 -16.89 -4.19
N TYR A 321 10.01 -17.99 -3.41
CA TYR A 321 11.10 -18.95 -3.54
C TYR A 321 11.04 -19.77 -4.84
N PHE A 322 9.87 -20.28 -5.22
CA PHE A 322 9.74 -21.18 -6.35
C PHE A 322 9.32 -20.51 -7.67
N VAL A 323 8.56 -19.43 -7.63
CA VAL A 323 8.05 -18.77 -8.84
C VAL A 323 8.87 -17.53 -9.17
N VAL A 324 8.93 -16.55 -8.27
CA VAL A 324 9.61 -15.27 -8.53
C VAL A 324 11.08 -15.48 -8.88
N PHE A 325 11.83 -16.19 -8.05
CA PHE A 325 13.24 -16.49 -8.30
C PHE A 325 13.48 -17.16 -9.65
N ASN A 326 12.66 -18.17 -9.99
CA ASN A 326 12.86 -18.95 -11.21
C ASN A 326 12.50 -18.19 -12.49
N LEU A 327 11.48 -17.33 -12.45
CA LEU A 327 11.04 -16.53 -13.59
C LEU A 327 11.95 -15.33 -13.86
N LEU A 328 12.57 -14.78 -12.80
CA LEU A 328 13.41 -13.59 -12.93
C LEU A 328 14.88 -13.87 -13.31
N GLY A 329 15.22 -15.12 -13.66
CA GLY A 329 16.53 -15.41 -14.27
C GLY A 329 17.46 -16.30 -13.45
N LYS A 330 17.08 -16.76 -12.24
CA LYS A 330 17.84 -17.70 -11.38
C LYS A 330 19.27 -17.25 -11.05
N ASN A 331 19.53 -15.95 -11.09
CA ASN A 331 20.83 -15.33 -10.83
C ASN A 331 20.83 -14.58 -9.50
N TYR A 332 21.91 -13.85 -9.21
CA TYR A 332 22.06 -13.08 -8.00
C TYR A 332 21.00 -11.97 -7.89
N ASP A 333 20.79 -11.19 -8.96
CA ASP A 333 19.74 -10.16 -9.00
C ASP A 333 18.35 -10.75 -8.72
N ALA A 334 18.03 -11.92 -9.29
CA ALA A 334 16.77 -12.62 -9.01
C ALA A 334 16.62 -13.01 -7.53
N ALA A 335 17.71 -13.39 -6.85
CA ALA A 335 17.67 -13.66 -5.41
C ALA A 335 17.42 -12.37 -4.60
N VAL A 336 18.04 -11.25 -4.97
CA VAL A 336 17.79 -9.95 -4.34
C VAL A 336 16.37 -9.47 -4.62
N MET A 337 15.87 -9.58 -5.87
CA MET A 337 14.49 -9.27 -6.22
C MET A 337 13.48 -10.13 -5.45
N THR A 338 13.79 -11.42 -5.20
CA THR A 338 12.95 -12.31 -4.37
C THR A 338 12.82 -11.78 -2.93
N SER A 339 13.91 -11.27 -2.35
CA SER A 339 13.89 -10.63 -1.04
C SER A 339 13.05 -9.37 -1.03
N GLY A 340 13.23 -8.52 -2.03
CA GLY A 340 12.43 -7.31 -2.23
C GLY A 340 10.95 -7.62 -2.44
N PHE A 341 10.64 -8.67 -3.21
CA PHE A 341 9.27 -9.14 -3.45
C PHE A 341 8.53 -9.49 -2.15
N CYS A 342 9.18 -10.19 -1.23
CA CYS A 342 8.60 -10.47 0.08
C CYS A 342 8.32 -9.18 0.88
N GLY A 343 9.22 -8.21 0.80
CA GLY A 343 9.08 -6.93 1.51
C GLY A 343 7.88 -6.11 1.01
N PHE A 344 7.73 -5.92 -0.31
CA PHE A 344 6.62 -5.13 -0.84
C PHE A 344 5.32 -5.93 -0.90
N GLY A 345 5.38 -7.22 -1.19
CA GLY A 345 4.20 -8.08 -1.35
C GLY A 345 3.54 -8.51 -0.04
N MET A 346 4.15 -8.19 1.10
CA MET A 346 3.56 -8.32 2.45
C MET A 346 3.63 -7.02 3.28
N GLY A 347 4.11 -5.94 2.70
CA GLY A 347 4.30 -4.73 3.50
C GLY A 347 4.24 -3.45 2.69
N ALA A 348 5.39 -2.98 2.24
CA ALA A 348 5.50 -1.73 1.50
C ALA A 348 6.85 -1.67 0.76
N THR A 349 6.96 -0.77 -0.22
CA THR A 349 8.22 -0.55 -0.97
C THR A 349 9.43 -0.24 -0.07
N PRO A 350 9.34 0.55 1.03
CA PRO A 350 10.45 0.72 1.96
C PRO A 350 10.96 -0.59 2.57
N ASN A 351 10.06 -1.54 2.87
CA ASN A 351 10.44 -2.86 3.38
C ASN A 351 11.19 -3.68 2.32
N ALA A 352 10.75 -3.59 1.05
CA ALA A 352 11.47 -4.20 -0.06
C ALA A 352 12.90 -3.66 -0.16
N MET A 353 13.06 -2.34 -0.06
CA MET A 353 14.38 -1.70 -0.11
C MET A 353 15.27 -2.14 1.05
N ALA A 354 14.73 -2.18 2.28
CA ALA A 354 15.46 -2.64 3.46
C ALA A 354 15.91 -4.10 3.32
N ASN A 355 15.03 -4.97 2.82
CA ASN A 355 15.34 -6.37 2.55
C ASN A 355 16.48 -6.52 1.52
N MET A 356 16.38 -5.79 0.41
CA MET A 356 17.42 -5.81 -0.64
C MET A 356 18.75 -5.28 -0.12
N GLN A 357 18.71 -4.17 0.63
CA GLN A 357 19.91 -3.57 1.22
C GLN A 357 20.63 -4.53 2.19
N ALA A 358 19.88 -5.27 3.01
CA ALA A 358 20.45 -6.26 3.91
C ALA A 358 21.22 -7.36 3.17
N ILE A 359 20.76 -7.77 1.98
CA ILE A 359 21.44 -8.77 1.14
C ILE A 359 22.63 -8.15 0.41
N THR A 360 22.44 -6.99 -0.23
CA THR A 360 23.51 -6.37 -1.04
C THR A 360 24.67 -5.83 -0.23
N ALA A 361 24.42 -5.40 1.01
CA ALA A 361 25.49 -5.03 1.95
C ALA A 361 26.45 -6.20 2.27
N LYS A 362 25.97 -7.44 2.17
CA LYS A 362 26.76 -8.64 2.49
C LYS A 362 27.34 -9.35 1.26
N TYR A 363 26.62 -9.35 0.15
CA TYR A 363 26.95 -10.19 -1.02
C TYR A 363 27.31 -9.40 -2.28
N GLY A 364 27.25 -8.08 -2.24
CA GLY A 364 27.58 -7.17 -3.34
C GLY A 364 26.38 -6.54 -4.04
N PRO A 365 26.61 -5.61 -4.98
CA PRO A 365 25.54 -4.84 -5.61
C PRO A 365 24.63 -5.69 -6.51
N ALA A 366 23.38 -5.25 -6.67
CA ALA A 366 22.34 -5.85 -7.53
C ALA A 366 21.53 -4.73 -8.24
N PRO A 367 22.12 -4.02 -9.22
CA PRO A 367 21.52 -2.82 -9.80
C PRO A 367 20.19 -3.11 -10.48
N THR A 368 20.05 -4.26 -11.12
CA THR A 368 18.77 -4.65 -11.75
C THR A 368 17.65 -4.76 -10.71
N ALA A 369 17.94 -5.33 -9.54
CA ALA A 369 16.93 -5.45 -8.47
C ALA A 369 16.50 -4.07 -7.96
N TYR A 370 17.45 -3.14 -7.77
CA TYR A 370 17.18 -1.78 -7.32
C TYR A 370 16.45 -0.92 -8.36
N PHE A 371 16.48 -1.30 -9.62
CA PHE A 371 15.69 -0.67 -10.65
C PHE A 371 14.28 -1.27 -10.75
N VAL A 372 14.17 -2.59 -10.81
CA VAL A 372 12.90 -3.30 -11.09
C VAL A 372 11.92 -3.21 -9.90
N VAL A 373 12.39 -3.51 -8.69
CA VAL A 373 11.50 -3.64 -7.53
C VAL A 373 10.83 -2.32 -7.14
N PRO A 374 11.54 -1.19 -7.00
CA PRO A 374 10.88 0.08 -6.69
C PRO A 374 9.97 0.56 -7.83
N LEU A 375 10.36 0.35 -9.08
CA LEU A 375 9.57 0.77 -10.24
C LEU A 375 8.19 0.09 -10.25
N VAL A 376 8.14 -1.22 -10.02
CA VAL A 376 6.87 -1.95 -9.96
C VAL A 376 6.12 -1.67 -8.65
N GLY A 377 6.83 -1.73 -7.53
CA GLY A 377 6.22 -1.61 -6.20
C GLY A 377 5.70 -0.23 -5.85
N SER A 378 6.24 0.85 -6.48
CA SER A 378 5.79 2.22 -6.21
C SER A 378 4.91 2.82 -7.30
N LEU A 379 5.00 2.32 -8.56
CA LEU A 379 4.35 2.98 -9.69
C LEU A 379 3.20 2.18 -10.31
N PHE A 380 3.22 0.87 -10.23
CA PHE A 380 2.27 0.06 -11.01
C PHE A 380 1.36 -0.81 -10.14
N ILE A 381 1.90 -1.43 -9.10
CA ILE A 381 1.17 -2.50 -8.41
C ILE A 381 -0.09 -1.99 -7.70
N ASP A 382 -0.06 -0.79 -7.12
CA ASP A 382 -1.21 -0.23 -6.40
C ASP A 382 -2.40 0.01 -7.35
N PHE A 383 -2.11 0.43 -8.59
CA PHE A 383 -3.13 0.57 -9.63
C PHE A 383 -3.80 -0.78 -9.95
N PHE A 384 -3.02 -1.82 -10.24
CA PHE A 384 -3.55 -3.14 -10.54
C PHE A 384 -4.21 -3.79 -9.33
N ASN A 385 -3.64 -3.61 -8.14
CA ASN A 385 -4.19 -4.13 -6.89
C ASN A 385 -5.61 -3.59 -6.64
N ALA A 386 -5.80 -2.27 -6.77
CA ALA A 386 -7.12 -1.65 -6.58
C ALA A 386 -8.17 -2.21 -7.56
N LEU A 387 -7.81 -2.42 -8.84
CA LEU A 387 -8.70 -3.03 -9.84
C LEU A 387 -9.04 -4.48 -9.49
N ILE A 388 -8.06 -5.28 -9.09
CA ILE A 388 -8.25 -6.70 -8.75
C ILE A 388 -9.10 -6.81 -7.48
N ILE A 389 -8.83 -6.03 -6.43
CA ILE A 389 -9.63 -6.01 -5.20
C ILE A 389 -11.09 -5.72 -5.55
N THR A 390 -11.35 -4.66 -6.33
CA THR A 390 -12.71 -4.30 -6.75
C THR A 390 -13.39 -5.43 -7.51
N THR A 391 -12.64 -6.12 -8.38
CA THR A 391 -13.16 -7.29 -9.11
C THR A 391 -13.58 -8.39 -8.11
N PHE A 392 -12.70 -8.77 -7.19
CA PHE A 392 -13.04 -9.78 -6.18
C PHE A 392 -14.25 -9.39 -5.32
N MET A 393 -14.35 -8.12 -4.90
CA MET A 393 -15.49 -7.62 -4.11
C MET A 393 -16.84 -7.78 -4.84
N ASN A 394 -16.84 -7.73 -6.16
CA ASN A 394 -18.07 -7.87 -6.96
C ASN A 394 -18.45 -9.33 -7.27
N PHE A 395 -17.50 -10.26 -7.21
CA PHE A 395 -17.73 -11.68 -7.49
C PHE A 395 -17.90 -12.54 -6.24
N LEU A 396 -17.50 -12.07 -5.07
CA LEU A 396 -17.70 -12.72 -3.78
C LEU A 396 -18.97 -12.24 -3.07
#